data_be8169d391fb584db5c57e9ef382aa29
#
_entry.id   be8169d391fb584db5c57e9ef382aa29
#
_cell.length_a   1.000
_cell.length_b   1.000
_cell.length_c   1.000
_cell.angle_alpha   90.00
_cell.angle_beta   90.00
_cell.angle_gamma   90.00
#
_symmetry.space_group_name_H-M   'P 1'
#
loop_
_entity.id
_entity.type
_entity.pdbx_description
1 polymer ?
#
loop_
_entity_poly.entity_id
_entity_poly.type
_entity_poly.pdbx_seq_one_letter_code
_entity_poly.pdbx_strand_id
1 'polypeptide(L)'
;MSFLIVLAALAFLMLAAYRGYSVILFAPIAALGAVLLTDPGAVAPVFSGIFMEKLVGFVKLYFPVFLLGAVFGKLIEISGFSESIVVAAIRYIGRTRANAVIVLVCALLTYGGVSLFVVVFAVYPFAAELYRQSNIPKRLMPGAIALGAFSFTMDTLPGTPQIQNIIPTTFFKTTGWAAPWLGVIGSVAMLTAGLIYLEWRRRTVMATGEGYGGSAAEANAENQPKAPRSGLPHPLLSIAPLVLVGVVNYALTKMIPHWYGDNYALTADALPGLHSAINLPIKGVIGIWAVEGALLLGIVFVVVTAFGRVRAAFAEGTKAAVGGALLAAMNTASEYGFGGVIAALPGFLAVSSALKSVPDPLINAAVSVTTLAGITGSASGGMSIALAAMSDQFIRAAESAQIPLEVLHRVVSMASGGMDTLPHNGAVITLLAVTGLTHKQSYGEIFGITVIKTLAVFFVIAVYYLTGLV
;
A
#
# COMPACT_ATOMS: atom_id res chain seq x y z
N MET A 1 19.02 20.24 -21.67
CA MET A 1 19.90 19.12 -21.28
C MET A 1 19.50 18.58 -19.89
N SER A 2 19.51 19.38 -18.84
CA SER A 2 19.24 18.92 -17.45
C SER A 2 17.90 18.22 -17.27
N PHE A 3 16.83 18.68 -17.90
CA PHE A 3 15.51 18.01 -17.89
C PHE A 3 15.55 16.59 -18.47
N LEU A 4 16.28 16.40 -19.58
CA LEU A 4 16.44 15.09 -20.22
C LEU A 4 17.21 14.11 -19.34
N ILE A 5 18.17 14.59 -18.52
CA ILE A 5 18.91 13.76 -17.56
C ILE A 5 17.95 13.21 -16.51
N VAL A 6 17.06 14.05 -15.95
CA VAL A 6 16.05 13.62 -14.97
C VAL A 6 15.08 12.60 -15.59
N LEU A 7 14.57 12.86 -16.79
CA LEU A 7 13.70 11.92 -17.51
C LEU A 7 14.42 10.59 -17.82
N ALA A 8 15.69 10.64 -18.21
CA ALA A 8 16.47 9.44 -18.47
C ALA A 8 16.71 8.61 -17.20
N ALA A 9 16.96 9.26 -16.06
CA ALA A 9 17.09 8.56 -14.76
C ALA A 9 15.78 7.89 -14.34
N LEU A 10 14.64 8.56 -14.48
CA LEU A 10 13.32 7.99 -14.23
C LEU A 10 13.03 6.81 -15.19
N ALA A 11 13.28 6.99 -16.49
CA ALA A 11 13.09 5.94 -17.49
C ALA A 11 14.00 4.73 -17.24
N PHE A 12 15.25 4.96 -16.81
CA PHE A 12 16.18 3.91 -16.45
C PHE A 12 15.70 3.12 -15.22
N LEU A 13 15.24 3.81 -14.17
CA LEU A 13 14.67 3.14 -12.98
C LEU A 13 13.42 2.32 -13.34
N MET A 14 12.52 2.90 -14.15
CA MET A 14 11.34 2.21 -14.65
C MET A 14 11.71 0.95 -15.47
N LEU A 15 12.70 1.05 -16.37
CA LEU A 15 13.17 -0.07 -17.17
C LEU A 15 13.78 -1.17 -16.31
N ALA A 16 14.55 -0.80 -15.27
CA ALA A 16 15.13 -1.75 -14.33
C ALA A 16 14.03 -2.49 -13.54
N ALA A 17 13.03 -1.76 -13.02
CA ALA A 17 11.88 -2.35 -12.34
C ALA A 17 11.06 -3.25 -13.28
N TYR A 18 10.78 -2.80 -14.51
CA TYR A 18 10.07 -3.59 -15.52
C TYR A 18 10.78 -4.91 -15.86
N ARG A 19 12.11 -4.91 -15.85
CA ARG A 19 12.91 -6.13 -16.06
C ARG A 19 13.07 -7.01 -14.81
N GLY A 20 12.45 -6.63 -13.70
CA GLY A 20 12.53 -7.38 -12.44
C GLY A 20 13.86 -7.22 -11.69
N TYR A 21 14.66 -6.22 -12.02
CA TYR A 21 15.89 -5.92 -11.27
C TYR A 21 15.58 -5.28 -9.92
N SER A 22 16.51 -5.46 -8.97
CA SER A 22 16.38 -4.92 -7.62
C SER A 22 16.37 -3.38 -7.60
N VAL A 23 15.28 -2.79 -7.15
CA VAL A 23 15.16 -1.33 -6.97
C VAL A 23 16.18 -0.83 -5.95
N ILE A 24 16.51 -1.62 -4.92
CA ILE A 24 17.52 -1.27 -3.91
C ILE A 24 18.89 -0.98 -4.58
N LEU A 25 19.23 -1.74 -5.61
CA LEU A 25 20.48 -1.56 -6.35
C LEU A 25 20.36 -0.47 -7.43
N PHE A 26 19.26 -0.46 -8.17
CA PHE A 26 19.16 0.39 -9.37
C PHE A 26 18.71 1.82 -9.08
N ALA A 27 18.00 2.09 -7.98
CA ALA A 27 17.64 3.45 -7.60
C ALA A 27 18.87 4.33 -7.29
N PRO A 28 19.86 3.91 -6.47
CA PRO A 28 21.09 4.68 -6.30
C PRO A 28 21.89 4.81 -7.61
N ILE A 29 21.98 3.78 -8.45
CA ILE A 29 22.66 3.85 -9.74
C ILE A 29 22.01 4.90 -10.65
N ALA A 30 20.69 4.91 -10.75
CA ALA A 30 19.95 5.90 -11.54
C ALA A 30 20.16 7.33 -11.02
N ALA A 31 20.04 7.52 -9.70
CA ALA A 31 20.22 8.81 -9.04
C ALA A 31 21.64 9.35 -9.27
N LEU A 32 22.66 8.55 -8.96
CA LEU A 32 24.06 8.95 -9.09
C LEU A 32 24.51 9.07 -10.54
N GLY A 33 23.94 8.30 -11.46
CA GLY A 33 24.11 8.47 -12.89
C GLY A 33 23.63 9.85 -13.38
N ALA A 34 22.47 10.31 -12.86
CA ALA A 34 21.97 11.65 -13.16
C ALA A 34 22.89 12.75 -12.57
N VAL A 35 23.43 12.54 -11.36
CA VAL A 35 24.40 13.45 -10.74
C VAL A 35 25.69 13.47 -11.57
N LEU A 36 26.23 12.32 -11.95
CA LEU A 36 27.44 12.20 -12.77
C LEU A 36 27.34 12.97 -14.10
N LEU A 37 26.16 12.93 -14.73
CA LEU A 37 25.90 13.67 -15.97
C LEU A 37 25.66 15.17 -15.75
N THR A 38 25.40 15.60 -14.52
CA THR A 38 25.15 17.02 -14.19
C THR A 38 26.36 17.68 -13.58
N ASP A 39 26.95 17.06 -12.57
CA ASP A 39 28.17 17.49 -11.85
C ASP A 39 28.95 16.26 -11.35
N PRO A 40 29.96 15.79 -12.10
CA PRO A 40 30.74 14.61 -11.72
C PRO A 40 31.43 14.71 -10.36
N GLY A 41 31.77 15.92 -9.92
CA GLY A 41 32.46 16.15 -8.62
C GLY A 41 31.52 15.95 -7.42
N ALA A 42 30.21 16.04 -7.63
CA ALA A 42 29.21 15.94 -6.58
C ALA A 42 28.74 14.50 -6.28
N VAL A 43 29.16 13.48 -7.04
CA VAL A 43 28.61 12.10 -6.93
C VAL A 43 28.71 11.54 -5.51
N ALA A 44 29.91 11.52 -4.91
CA ALA A 44 30.11 10.97 -3.57
C ALA A 44 29.45 11.82 -2.46
N PRO A 45 29.56 13.17 -2.47
CA PRO A 45 28.83 14.02 -1.54
C PRO A 45 27.30 13.85 -1.60
N VAL A 46 26.72 13.77 -2.80
CA VAL A 46 25.28 13.57 -2.99
C VAL A 46 24.83 12.18 -2.52
N PHE A 47 25.65 11.16 -2.75
CA PHE A 47 25.36 9.83 -2.21
C PHE A 47 25.24 9.85 -0.69
N SER A 48 26.23 10.38 0.00
CA SER A 48 26.28 10.38 1.46
C SER A 48 25.32 11.38 2.09
N GLY A 49 25.29 12.62 1.58
CA GLY A 49 24.57 13.75 2.16
C GLY A 49 23.11 13.85 1.74
N ILE A 50 22.69 13.27 0.60
CA ILE A 50 21.30 13.35 0.17
C ILE A 50 20.67 11.95 0.10
N PHE A 51 21.25 11.07 -0.74
CA PHE A 51 20.65 9.74 -0.96
C PHE A 51 20.53 8.96 0.35
N MET A 52 21.66 8.80 1.07
CA MET A 52 21.69 8.01 2.31
C MET A 52 20.91 8.68 3.46
N GLU A 53 20.93 10.00 3.59
CA GLU A 53 20.11 10.69 4.60
C GLU A 53 18.63 10.44 4.39
N LYS A 54 18.16 10.56 3.15
CA LYS A 54 16.75 10.26 2.82
C LYS A 54 16.41 8.80 3.05
N LEU A 55 17.24 7.86 2.55
CA LEU A 55 17.06 6.43 2.74
C LEU A 55 16.98 6.08 4.23
N VAL A 56 17.96 6.49 5.04
CA VAL A 56 18.00 6.20 6.49
C VAL A 56 16.85 6.88 7.22
N GLY A 57 16.51 8.12 6.85
CA GLY A 57 15.36 8.83 7.38
C GLY A 57 14.05 8.08 7.17
N PHE A 58 13.85 7.50 5.99
CA PHE A 58 12.68 6.66 5.69
C PHE A 58 12.66 5.38 6.55
N VAL A 59 13.79 4.66 6.60
CA VAL A 59 13.90 3.43 7.41
C VAL A 59 13.63 3.73 8.89
N LYS A 60 14.21 4.81 9.43
CA LYS A 60 14.00 5.24 10.82
C LYS A 60 12.53 5.41 11.17
N LEU A 61 11.75 5.99 10.27
CA LEU A 61 10.33 6.31 10.52
C LEU A 61 9.41 5.11 10.29
N TYR A 62 9.63 4.35 9.22
CA TYR A 62 8.60 3.43 8.72
C TYR A 62 8.97 1.95 8.84
N PHE A 63 10.24 1.59 9.06
CA PHE A 63 10.62 0.17 9.18
C PHE A 63 9.84 -0.59 10.25
N PRO A 64 9.55 -0.05 11.46
CA PRO A 64 8.76 -0.75 12.45
C PRO A 64 7.34 -1.05 11.95
N VAL A 65 6.71 -0.14 11.19
CA VAL A 65 5.37 -0.37 10.60
C VAL A 65 5.42 -1.52 9.58
N PHE A 66 6.42 -1.54 8.70
CA PHE A 66 6.61 -2.64 7.75
C PHE A 66 6.82 -3.98 8.48
N LEU A 67 7.66 -3.98 9.51
CA LEU A 67 7.99 -5.16 10.30
C LEU A 67 6.76 -5.72 11.02
N LEU A 68 6.07 -4.88 11.79
CA LEU A 68 4.89 -5.28 12.56
C LEU A 68 3.73 -5.72 11.65
N GLY A 69 3.51 -5.01 10.54
CA GLY A 69 2.49 -5.40 9.55
C GLY A 69 2.78 -6.76 8.92
N ALA A 70 4.04 -7.03 8.55
CA ALA A 70 4.43 -8.32 7.99
C ALA A 70 4.32 -9.46 9.00
N VAL A 71 4.75 -9.24 10.24
CA VAL A 71 4.63 -10.22 11.34
C VAL A 71 3.17 -10.49 11.66
N PHE A 72 2.35 -9.45 11.80
CA PHE A 72 0.92 -9.59 12.05
C PHE A 72 0.23 -10.39 10.94
N GLY A 73 0.47 -10.04 9.67
CA GLY A 73 -0.10 -10.76 8.52
C GLY A 73 0.31 -12.23 8.50
N LYS A 74 1.58 -12.54 8.81
CA LYS A 74 2.06 -13.92 8.89
C LYS A 74 1.43 -14.70 10.04
N LEU A 75 1.20 -14.07 11.17
CA LEU A 75 0.52 -14.71 12.29
C LEU A 75 -0.96 -14.98 12.00
N ILE A 76 -1.66 -14.08 11.33
CA ILE A 76 -3.02 -14.29 10.81
C ILE A 76 -3.08 -15.49 9.85
N GLU A 77 -2.07 -15.70 9.02
CA GLU A 77 -1.95 -16.86 8.13
C GLU A 77 -1.70 -18.17 8.93
N ILE A 78 -0.69 -18.18 9.79
CA ILE A 78 -0.28 -19.39 10.56
C ILE A 78 -1.37 -19.83 11.51
N SER A 79 -2.09 -18.90 12.14
CA SER A 79 -3.20 -19.21 13.06
C SER A 79 -4.40 -19.87 12.37
N GLY A 80 -4.50 -19.79 11.04
CA GLY A 80 -5.65 -20.22 10.26
C GLY A 80 -6.82 -19.22 10.29
N PHE A 81 -6.59 -18.01 10.82
CA PHE A 81 -7.62 -16.97 10.87
C PHE A 81 -8.04 -16.51 9.49
N SER A 82 -7.09 -16.28 8.57
CA SER A 82 -7.40 -15.94 7.17
C SER A 82 -8.29 -17.00 6.51
N GLU A 83 -7.96 -18.28 6.68
CA GLU A 83 -8.72 -19.40 6.15
C GLU A 83 -10.15 -19.44 6.71
N SER A 84 -10.31 -19.26 8.02
CA SER A 84 -11.62 -19.22 8.70
C SER A 84 -12.49 -18.07 8.17
N ILE A 85 -11.90 -16.89 7.95
CA ILE A 85 -12.58 -15.71 7.39
C ILE A 85 -13.11 -16.02 5.98
N VAL A 86 -12.28 -16.63 5.12
CA VAL A 86 -12.67 -16.99 3.75
C VAL A 86 -13.83 -17.98 3.76
N VAL A 87 -13.74 -19.05 4.54
CA VAL A 87 -14.78 -20.07 4.64
C VAL A 87 -16.10 -19.47 5.14
N ALA A 88 -16.03 -18.58 6.14
CA ALA A 88 -17.20 -17.88 6.64
C ALA A 88 -17.83 -16.97 5.58
N ALA A 89 -17.01 -16.19 4.85
CA ALA A 89 -17.50 -15.31 3.78
C ALA A 89 -18.23 -16.09 2.68
N ILE A 90 -17.68 -17.23 2.26
CA ILE A 90 -18.33 -18.11 1.28
C ILE A 90 -19.68 -18.62 1.81
N ARG A 91 -19.74 -19.00 3.10
CA ARG A 91 -20.94 -19.52 3.73
C ARG A 91 -22.07 -18.47 3.83
N TYR A 92 -21.73 -17.22 4.20
CA TYR A 92 -22.72 -16.16 4.47
C TYR A 92 -23.16 -15.39 3.24
N ILE A 93 -22.24 -15.11 2.30
CA ILE A 93 -22.53 -14.32 1.10
C ILE A 93 -23.04 -15.21 -0.04
N GLY A 94 -22.62 -16.47 -0.06
CA GLY A 94 -23.00 -17.46 -1.06
C GLY A 94 -22.05 -17.52 -2.27
N ARG A 95 -22.05 -18.69 -2.92
CA ARG A 95 -21.15 -19.00 -4.04
C ARG A 95 -21.49 -18.23 -5.32
N THR A 96 -22.74 -17.84 -5.50
CA THR A 96 -23.21 -17.11 -6.68
C THR A 96 -22.63 -15.70 -6.80
N ARG A 97 -22.11 -15.14 -5.69
CA ARG A 97 -21.49 -13.82 -5.61
C ARG A 97 -19.96 -13.90 -5.41
N ALA A 98 -19.33 -14.81 -6.14
CA ALA A 98 -17.90 -15.11 -5.96
C ALA A 98 -16.98 -13.87 -6.00
N ASN A 99 -17.20 -12.95 -6.95
CA ASN A 99 -16.45 -11.70 -7.00
C ASN A 99 -16.55 -10.90 -5.69
N ALA A 100 -17.78 -10.71 -5.18
CA ALA A 100 -18.02 -9.95 -3.96
C ALA A 100 -17.38 -10.63 -2.74
N VAL A 101 -17.43 -11.97 -2.63
CA VAL A 101 -16.79 -12.73 -1.57
C VAL A 101 -15.28 -12.48 -1.57
N ILE A 102 -14.62 -12.63 -2.73
CA ILE A 102 -13.18 -12.45 -2.85
C ILE A 102 -12.79 -11.01 -2.51
N VAL A 103 -13.48 -10.04 -3.10
CA VAL A 103 -13.22 -8.61 -2.84
C VAL A 103 -13.34 -8.29 -1.36
N LEU A 104 -14.42 -8.72 -0.70
CA LEU A 104 -14.65 -8.40 0.72
C LEU A 104 -13.66 -9.11 1.65
N VAL A 105 -13.28 -10.35 1.34
CA VAL A 105 -12.25 -11.05 2.13
C VAL A 105 -10.88 -10.37 1.97
N CYS A 106 -10.47 -10.08 0.73
CA CYS A 106 -9.23 -9.32 0.49
C CYS A 106 -9.26 -7.97 1.19
N ALA A 107 -10.39 -7.25 1.10
CA ALA A 107 -10.58 -5.95 1.73
C ALA A 107 -10.46 -6.03 3.25
N LEU A 108 -11.10 -6.99 3.88
CA LEU A 108 -11.05 -7.18 5.33
C LEU A 108 -9.63 -7.48 5.81
N LEU A 109 -8.92 -8.39 5.14
CA LEU A 109 -7.55 -8.74 5.50
C LEU A 109 -6.61 -7.54 5.31
N THR A 110 -6.69 -6.85 4.18
CA THR A 110 -5.84 -5.68 3.88
C THR A 110 -6.11 -4.53 4.85
N TYR A 111 -7.38 -4.20 5.11
CA TYR A 111 -7.74 -3.17 6.08
C TYR A 111 -7.29 -3.54 7.50
N GLY A 112 -7.31 -4.82 7.84
CA GLY A 112 -6.80 -5.33 9.12
C GLY A 112 -5.27 -5.29 9.25
N GLY A 113 -4.53 -4.82 8.25
CA GLY A 113 -3.07 -4.68 8.30
C GLY A 113 -2.29 -5.83 7.68
N VAL A 114 -2.97 -6.81 7.07
CA VAL A 114 -2.29 -7.89 6.35
C VAL A 114 -1.72 -7.35 5.04
N SER A 115 -0.43 -7.58 4.81
CA SER A 115 0.23 -7.17 3.56
C SER A 115 -0.48 -7.76 2.33
N LEU A 116 -0.64 -6.95 1.30
CA LEU A 116 -1.25 -7.35 0.03
C LEU A 116 -0.63 -8.62 -0.58
N PHE A 117 0.68 -8.83 -0.43
CA PHE A 117 1.35 -10.06 -0.89
C PHE A 117 0.83 -11.28 -0.12
N VAL A 118 0.73 -11.19 1.20
CA VAL A 118 0.20 -12.27 2.04
C VAL A 118 -1.27 -12.55 1.71
N VAL A 119 -2.06 -11.50 1.48
CA VAL A 119 -3.48 -11.63 1.08
C VAL A 119 -3.61 -12.44 -0.23
N VAL A 120 -2.78 -12.17 -1.24
CA VAL A 120 -2.79 -12.91 -2.50
C VAL A 120 -2.58 -14.41 -2.26
N PHE A 121 -1.53 -14.78 -1.51
CA PHE A 121 -1.24 -16.20 -1.21
C PHE A 121 -2.32 -16.86 -0.36
N ALA A 122 -2.85 -16.14 0.63
CA ALA A 122 -3.85 -16.68 1.56
C ALA A 122 -5.23 -16.88 0.89
N VAL A 123 -5.61 -15.99 -0.02
CA VAL A 123 -6.95 -16.00 -0.63
C VAL A 123 -7.00 -16.84 -1.89
N TYR A 124 -5.91 -16.92 -2.66
CA TYR A 124 -5.89 -17.59 -3.97
C TYR A 124 -6.45 -19.03 -3.97
N PRO A 125 -6.06 -19.96 -3.06
CA PRO A 125 -6.56 -21.34 -3.09
C PRO A 125 -8.08 -21.42 -2.98
N PHE A 126 -8.68 -20.56 -2.15
CA PHE A 126 -10.13 -20.51 -1.94
C PHE A 126 -10.84 -19.80 -3.08
N ALA A 127 -10.23 -18.73 -3.61
CA ALA A 127 -10.74 -18.01 -4.77
C ALA A 127 -10.78 -18.92 -6.00
N ALA A 128 -9.73 -19.71 -6.23
CA ALA A 128 -9.67 -20.68 -7.31
C ALA A 128 -10.77 -21.72 -7.21
N GLU A 129 -10.99 -22.30 -6.02
CA GLU A 129 -12.03 -23.28 -5.78
C GLU A 129 -13.44 -22.67 -5.94
N LEU A 130 -13.66 -21.46 -5.41
CA LEU A 130 -14.95 -20.76 -5.55
C LEU A 130 -15.28 -20.45 -7.02
N TYR A 131 -14.30 -19.98 -7.80
CA TYR A 131 -14.45 -19.71 -9.22
C TYR A 131 -14.70 -20.99 -10.02
N ARG A 132 -13.99 -22.08 -9.69
CA ARG A 132 -14.18 -23.40 -10.30
C ARG A 132 -15.60 -23.93 -10.06
N GLN A 133 -16.08 -23.89 -8.82
CA GLN A 133 -17.43 -24.34 -8.47
C GLN A 133 -18.54 -23.50 -9.11
N SER A 134 -18.26 -22.21 -9.35
CA SER A 134 -19.19 -21.28 -9.99
C SER A 134 -19.02 -21.20 -11.49
N ASN A 135 -18.12 -21.99 -12.07
CA ASN A 135 -17.72 -22.01 -13.49
C ASN A 135 -17.38 -20.61 -14.03
N ILE A 136 -16.74 -19.77 -13.19
CA ILE A 136 -16.31 -18.42 -13.59
C ILE A 136 -14.90 -18.52 -14.18
N PRO A 137 -14.61 -17.86 -15.33
CA PRO A 137 -13.30 -17.86 -15.93
C PRO A 137 -12.20 -17.41 -14.97
N LYS A 138 -11.17 -18.26 -14.79
CA LYS A 138 -10.05 -18.04 -13.86
C LYS A 138 -9.37 -16.68 -14.07
N ARG A 139 -9.25 -16.23 -15.32
CA ARG A 139 -8.60 -14.97 -15.70
C ARG A 139 -9.25 -13.71 -15.14
N LEU A 140 -10.50 -13.79 -14.64
CA LEU A 140 -11.17 -12.66 -13.99
C LEU A 140 -10.78 -12.50 -12.51
N MET A 141 -10.23 -13.55 -11.89
CA MET A 141 -9.90 -13.58 -10.47
C MET A 141 -8.89 -12.52 -10.03
N PRO A 142 -7.80 -12.25 -10.79
CA PRO A 142 -6.83 -11.21 -10.41
C PRO A 142 -7.45 -9.83 -10.28
N GLY A 143 -8.46 -9.48 -11.09
CA GLY A 143 -9.21 -8.23 -10.96
C GLY A 143 -9.98 -8.14 -9.62
N ALA A 144 -10.59 -9.24 -9.16
CA ALA A 144 -11.29 -9.28 -7.89
C ALA A 144 -10.33 -9.14 -6.69
N ILE A 145 -9.19 -9.83 -6.72
CA ILE A 145 -8.15 -9.70 -5.69
C ILE A 145 -7.58 -8.27 -5.69
N ALA A 146 -7.30 -7.70 -6.88
CA ALA A 146 -6.78 -6.34 -7.00
C ALA A 146 -7.76 -5.30 -6.43
N LEU A 147 -9.07 -5.42 -6.70
CA LEU A 147 -10.06 -4.52 -6.12
C LEU A 147 -10.11 -4.61 -4.59
N GLY A 148 -9.97 -5.81 -4.02
CA GLY A 148 -10.03 -5.98 -2.56
C GLY A 148 -8.76 -5.59 -1.82
N ALA A 149 -7.58 -5.88 -2.39
CA ALA A 149 -6.31 -5.75 -1.69
C ALA A 149 -5.42 -4.59 -2.18
N PHE A 150 -5.57 -4.12 -3.44
CA PHE A 150 -4.67 -3.14 -4.06
C PHE A 150 -5.35 -1.80 -4.32
N SER A 151 -6.48 -1.52 -3.66
CA SER A 151 -7.27 -0.32 -3.92
C SER A 151 -7.75 0.35 -2.62
N PHE A 152 -9.02 0.60 -2.48
CA PHE A 152 -9.64 1.43 -1.43
C PHE A 152 -9.24 1.05 0.01
N THR A 153 -8.92 -0.19 0.29
CA THR A 153 -8.49 -0.65 1.62
C THR A 153 -7.03 -0.36 1.92
N MET A 154 -6.24 -0.10 0.88
CA MET A 154 -4.82 0.20 0.98
C MET A 154 -4.57 1.70 1.20
N ASP A 155 -5.30 2.55 0.48
CA ASP A 155 -4.99 3.97 0.34
C ASP A 155 -6.16 4.94 0.63
N THR A 156 -7.41 4.47 0.61
CA THR A 156 -8.58 5.34 0.64
C THR A 156 -9.33 5.28 1.97
N LEU A 157 -9.56 4.09 2.56
CA LEU A 157 -10.27 3.94 3.82
C LEU A 157 -9.51 4.61 4.97
N PRO A 158 -10.16 5.48 5.76
CA PRO A 158 -9.54 6.07 6.92
C PRO A 158 -9.19 5.00 7.96
N GLY A 159 -8.07 5.21 8.65
CA GLY A 159 -7.59 4.29 9.69
C GLY A 159 -6.89 3.03 9.18
N THR A 160 -6.80 2.80 7.87
CA THR A 160 -6.02 1.68 7.34
C THR A 160 -4.55 1.79 7.78
N PRO A 161 -3.96 0.70 8.33
CA PRO A 161 -2.57 0.69 8.76
C PRO A 161 -1.58 0.49 7.60
N GLN A 162 -2.06 0.50 6.37
CA GLN A 162 -1.22 0.34 5.20
C GLN A 162 -0.33 1.56 4.98
N ILE A 163 0.88 1.30 4.50
CA ILE A 163 1.93 2.32 4.42
C ILE A 163 1.55 3.51 3.53
N GLN A 164 0.69 3.32 2.55
CA GLN A 164 0.16 4.36 1.67
C GLN A 164 -0.65 5.42 2.42
N ASN A 165 -1.32 5.02 3.49
CA ASN A 165 -2.06 5.93 4.37
C ASN A 165 -1.18 6.49 5.51
N ILE A 166 -0.01 5.89 5.76
CA ILE A 166 0.86 6.28 6.88
C ILE A 166 1.97 7.26 6.45
N ILE A 167 2.56 7.08 5.27
CA ILE A 167 3.62 7.97 4.76
C ILE A 167 3.18 9.45 4.80
N PRO A 168 1.99 9.86 4.31
CA PRO A 168 1.59 11.27 4.31
C PRO A 168 1.47 11.89 5.70
N THR A 169 1.23 11.10 6.75
CA THR A 169 1.04 11.62 8.12
C THR A 169 2.22 12.45 8.60
N THR A 170 3.43 12.00 8.29
CA THR A 170 4.67 12.68 8.69
C THR A 170 4.88 14.02 7.98
N PHE A 171 4.53 14.07 6.69
CA PHE A 171 4.70 15.27 5.86
C PHE A 171 3.66 16.33 6.17
N PHE A 172 2.40 15.93 6.26
CA PHE A 172 1.27 16.85 6.43
C PHE A 172 0.86 17.05 7.89
N LYS A 173 1.57 16.40 8.85
CA LYS A 173 1.27 16.46 10.30
C LYS A 173 -0.18 16.07 10.61
N THR A 174 -0.67 15.09 9.90
CA THR A 174 -2.00 14.50 10.00
C THR A 174 -1.94 13.10 10.62
N THR A 175 -3.05 12.40 10.60
CA THR A 175 -3.13 11.00 11.07
C THR A 175 -3.67 10.10 10.00
N GLY A 176 -3.60 8.78 10.19
CA GLY A 176 -4.22 7.82 9.27
C GLY A 176 -5.75 7.98 9.14
N TRP A 177 -6.37 8.80 9.98
CA TRP A 177 -7.80 9.13 9.95
C TRP A 177 -8.12 10.43 9.21
N ALA A 178 -7.15 11.02 8.53
CA ALA A 178 -7.30 12.28 7.80
C ALA A 178 -8.46 12.20 6.79
N ALA A 179 -9.26 13.27 6.72
CA ALA A 179 -10.43 13.42 5.85
C ALA A 179 -11.31 12.15 5.81
N PRO A 180 -11.92 11.74 6.94
CA PRO A 180 -12.57 10.45 7.05
C PRO A 180 -13.80 10.33 6.13
N TRP A 181 -14.58 11.38 5.96
CA TRP A 181 -15.76 11.34 5.09
C TRP A 181 -15.40 11.19 3.62
N LEU A 182 -14.39 11.93 3.16
CA LEU A 182 -13.88 11.78 1.80
C LEU A 182 -13.32 10.36 1.57
N GLY A 183 -12.61 9.81 2.55
CA GLY A 183 -12.10 8.45 2.50
C GLY A 183 -13.20 7.40 2.39
N VAL A 184 -14.28 7.53 3.18
CA VAL A 184 -15.44 6.62 3.13
C VAL A 184 -16.17 6.74 1.79
N ILE A 185 -16.46 7.97 1.34
CA ILE A 185 -17.15 8.21 0.06
C ILE A 185 -16.34 7.66 -1.10
N GLY A 186 -15.02 7.92 -1.15
CA GLY A 186 -14.12 7.41 -2.16
C GLY A 186 -14.08 5.87 -2.16
N SER A 187 -14.02 5.26 -0.98
CA SER A 187 -14.01 3.80 -0.83
C SER A 187 -15.31 3.16 -1.30
N VAL A 188 -16.46 3.72 -0.95
CA VAL A 188 -17.77 3.23 -1.39
C VAL A 188 -17.91 3.37 -2.91
N ALA A 189 -17.49 4.50 -3.48
CA ALA A 189 -17.50 4.73 -4.92
C ALA A 189 -16.61 3.70 -5.66
N MET A 190 -15.37 3.51 -5.17
CA MET A 190 -14.41 2.58 -5.76
C MET A 190 -14.87 1.13 -5.65
N LEU A 191 -15.36 0.70 -4.48
CA LEU A 191 -15.92 -0.63 -4.26
C LEU A 191 -17.12 -0.89 -5.18
N THR A 192 -18.05 0.06 -5.24
CA THR A 192 -19.28 -0.08 -6.04
C THR A 192 -18.94 -0.14 -7.53
N ALA A 193 -18.16 0.82 -8.04
CA ALA A 193 -17.76 0.83 -9.45
C ALA A 193 -16.95 -0.42 -9.82
N GLY A 194 -16.04 -0.86 -8.94
CA GLY A 194 -15.25 -2.06 -9.14
C GLY A 194 -16.09 -3.34 -9.15
N LEU A 195 -17.06 -3.49 -8.24
CA LEU A 195 -17.96 -4.64 -8.23
C LEU A 195 -18.87 -4.65 -9.46
N ILE A 196 -19.39 -3.49 -9.89
CA ILE A 196 -20.18 -3.37 -11.12
C ILE A 196 -19.34 -3.78 -12.33
N TYR A 197 -18.10 -3.28 -12.42
CA TYR A 197 -17.16 -3.64 -13.48
C TYR A 197 -16.88 -5.14 -13.51
N LEU A 198 -16.52 -5.75 -12.38
CA LEU A 198 -16.21 -7.18 -12.29
C LEU A 198 -17.44 -8.06 -12.63
N GLU A 199 -18.63 -7.65 -12.19
CA GLU A 199 -19.84 -8.39 -12.51
C GLU A 199 -20.25 -8.25 -13.97
N TRP A 200 -20.07 -7.06 -14.56
CA TRP A 200 -20.25 -6.85 -16.00
C TRP A 200 -19.26 -7.73 -16.79
N ARG A 201 -18.00 -7.73 -16.44
CA ARG A 201 -16.98 -8.57 -17.08
C ARG A 201 -17.31 -10.05 -16.97
N ARG A 202 -17.72 -10.51 -15.78
CA ARG A 202 -18.15 -11.90 -15.56
C ARG A 202 -19.29 -12.27 -16.51
N ARG A 203 -20.33 -11.47 -16.58
CA ARG A 203 -21.49 -11.75 -17.45
C ARG A 203 -21.10 -11.76 -18.93
N THR A 204 -20.32 -10.77 -19.37
CA THR A 204 -19.89 -10.67 -20.76
C THR A 204 -19.05 -11.86 -21.19
N VAL A 205 -18.07 -12.26 -20.35
CA VAL A 205 -17.16 -13.36 -20.66
C VAL A 205 -17.89 -14.72 -20.59
N MET A 206 -18.74 -14.94 -19.60
CA MET A 206 -19.52 -16.19 -19.50
C MET A 206 -20.56 -16.32 -20.64
N ALA A 207 -21.07 -15.22 -21.17
CA ALA A 207 -21.99 -15.23 -22.32
C ALA A 207 -21.32 -15.74 -23.61
N THR A 208 -19.97 -15.68 -23.71
CA THR A 208 -19.23 -16.28 -24.84
C THR A 208 -18.99 -17.80 -24.67
N GLY A 209 -19.52 -18.39 -23.59
CA GLY A 209 -19.34 -19.81 -23.29
C GLY A 209 -18.05 -20.15 -22.56
N GLU A 210 -17.25 -19.15 -22.17
CA GLU A 210 -16.00 -19.35 -21.42
C GLU A 210 -16.32 -19.73 -19.97
N GLY A 211 -15.86 -20.91 -19.53
CA GLY A 211 -15.94 -21.37 -18.15
C GLY A 211 -14.62 -21.17 -17.39
N TYR A 212 -14.51 -21.82 -16.21
CA TYR A 212 -13.27 -21.76 -15.39
C TYR A 212 -12.04 -22.21 -16.17
N GLY A 213 -12.21 -23.03 -17.18
CA GLY A 213 -11.29 -23.81 -17.98
C GLY A 213 -9.92 -23.20 -18.24
N GLY A 214 -9.00 -23.98 -18.20
CA GLY A 214 -7.89 -24.32 -19.05
C GLY A 214 -8.16 -25.72 -19.59
N SER A 215 -7.37 -26.21 -20.49
CA SER A 215 -7.46 -27.60 -20.96
C SER A 215 -7.42 -28.55 -19.76
N ALA A 216 -8.06 -29.72 -19.86
CA ALA A 216 -8.04 -30.76 -18.81
C ALA A 216 -6.61 -31.12 -18.33
N ALA A 217 -5.58 -30.82 -19.14
CA ALA A 217 -4.17 -30.98 -18.81
C ALA A 217 -3.65 -29.95 -17.79
N GLU A 218 -4.14 -28.69 -17.86
CA GLU A 218 -3.78 -27.64 -16.90
C GLU A 218 -4.50 -27.83 -15.56
N ALA A 219 -5.71 -28.36 -15.57
CA ALA A 219 -6.46 -28.68 -14.36
C ALA A 219 -5.79 -29.78 -13.50
N ASN A 220 -4.98 -30.66 -14.11
CA ASN A 220 -4.27 -31.75 -13.43
C ASN A 220 -2.87 -31.36 -12.92
N ALA A 221 -2.29 -30.27 -13.42
CA ALA A 221 -0.97 -29.78 -13.01
C ALA A 221 -1.02 -28.75 -11.85
N GLU A 222 -2.17 -28.16 -11.62
CA GLU A 222 -2.34 -27.15 -10.59
C GLU A 222 -2.67 -27.77 -9.24
N ASN A 223 -1.85 -27.40 -8.28
CA ASN A 223 -2.04 -27.57 -6.84
C ASN A 223 -3.46 -27.99 -6.47
N GLN A 224 -3.62 -29.26 -6.12
CA GLN A 224 -4.86 -29.71 -5.51
C GLN A 224 -5.22 -28.71 -4.41
N PRO A 225 -6.45 -28.16 -4.41
CA PRO A 225 -6.88 -27.28 -3.34
C PRO A 225 -6.58 -28.01 -2.04
N LYS A 226 -5.74 -27.44 -1.19
CA LYS A 226 -5.57 -27.98 0.16
C LYS A 226 -6.96 -27.99 0.77
N ALA A 227 -7.49 -29.17 1.07
CA ALA A 227 -8.74 -29.30 1.79
C ALA A 227 -8.68 -28.36 3.00
N PRO A 228 -9.77 -27.61 3.32
CA PRO A 228 -9.78 -26.75 4.48
C PRO A 228 -9.27 -27.51 5.69
N ARG A 229 -8.33 -26.93 6.44
CA ARG A 229 -7.79 -27.56 7.64
C ARG A 229 -8.96 -27.94 8.54
N SER A 230 -9.01 -29.18 8.99
CA SER A 230 -9.99 -29.59 10.02
C SER A 230 -9.78 -28.75 11.30
N GLY A 231 -10.86 -28.31 11.93
CA GLY A 231 -10.79 -27.57 13.18
C GLY A 231 -10.35 -26.10 13.05
N LEU A 232 -10.80 -25.39 12.02
CA LEU A 232 -10.56 -23.94 11.89
C LEU A 232 -11.09 -23.17 13.11
N PRO A 233 -10.46 -22.05 13.49
CA PRO A 233 -10.96 -21.16 14.52
C PRO A 233 -12.37 -20.64 14.20
N HIS A 234 -13.12 -20.25 15.25
CA HIS A 234 -14.41 -19.62 15.03
C HIS A 234 -14.24 -18.29 14.22
N PRO A 235 -15.09 -18.00 13.23
CA PRO A 235 -14.93 -16.82 12.36
C PRO A 235 -14.90 -15.49 13.13
N LEU A 236 -15.70 -15.33 14.17
CA LEU A 236 -15.68 -14.13 15.02
C LEU A 236 -14.34 -13.94 15.73
N LEU A 237 -13.72 -15.02 16.21
CA LEU A 237 -12.38 -14.98 16.80
C LEU A 237 -11.33 -14.60 15.75
N SER A 238 -11.51 -15.06 14.53
CA SER A 238 -10.58 -14.79 13.42
C SER A 238 -10.64 -13.36 12.93
N ILE A 239 -11.80 -12.71 12.98
CA ILE A 239 -11.99 -11.29 12.62
C ILE A 239 -11.55 -10.36 13.76
N ALA A 240 -11.65 -10.81 15.01
CA ALA A 240 -11.40 -9.98 16.19
C ALA A 240 -10.06 -9.23 16.18
N PRO A 241 -8.89 -9.82 15.82
CA PRO A 241 -7.63 -9.08 15.77
C PRO A 241 -7.61 -7.98 14.70
N LEU A 242 -8.31 -8.15 13.57
CA LEU A 242 -8.40 -7.14 12.53
C LEU A 242 -9.22 -5.93 13.01
N VAL A 243 -10.36 -6.19 13.68
CA VAL A 243 -11.17 -5.14 14.31
C VAL A 243 -10.40 -4.46 15.45
N LEU A 244 -9.67 -5.25 16.26
CA LEU A 244 -8.85 -4.72 17.35
C LEU A 244 -7.80 -3.73 16.83
N VAL A 245 -7.09 -4.03 15.75
CA VAL A 245 -6.13 -3.12 15.15
C VAL A 245 -6.79 -1.79 14.76
N GLY A 246 -7.95 -1.81 14.11
CA GLY A 246 -8.68 -0.58 13.75
C GLY A 246 -9.11 0.23 14.97
N VAL A 247 -9.71 -0.42 15.99
CA VAL A 247 -10.19 0.24 17.22
C VAL A 247 -9.02 0.83 18.01
N VAL A 248 -7.96 0.04 18.22
CA VAL A 248 -6.77 0.49 18.97
C VAL A 248 -6.04 1.62 18.23
N ASN A 249 -5.90 1.53 16.91
CA ASN A 249 -5.33 2.62 16.10
C ASN A 249 -6.11 3.93 16.31
N TYR A 250 -7.45 3.88 16.25
CA TYR A 250 -8.28 5.05 16.52
C TYR A 250 -8.07 5.58 17.96
N ALA A 251 -8.14 4.72 18.94
CA ALA A 251 -7.96 5.08 20.34
C ALA A 251 -6.59 5.71 20.60
N LEU A 252 -5.51 5.07 20.16
CA LEU A 252 -4.14 5.59 20.31
C LEU A 252 -3.93 6.92 19.59
N THR A 253 -4.51 7.10 18.39
CA THR A 253 -4.46 8.39 17.68
C THR A 253 -5.01 9.53 18.53
N LYS A 254 -6.05 9.28 19.36
CA LYS A 254 -6.63 10.26 20.27
C LYS A 254 -5.85 10.40 21.57
N MET A 255 -5.30 9.30 22.10
CA MET A 255 -4.66 9.25 23.42
C MET A 255 -3.21 9.73 23.42
N ILE A 256 -2.44 9.46 22.36
CA ILE A 256 -1.01 9.84 22.27
C ILE A 256 -0.78 11.33 22.52
N PRO A 257 -1.55 12.28 21.90
CA PRO A 257 -1.37 13.69 22.20
C PRO A 257 -1.64 14.09 23.66
N HIS A 258 -2.56 13.39 24.33
CA HIS A 258 -2.84 13.62 25.75
C HIS A 258 -1.74 13.12 26.66
N TRP A 259 -1.05 12.02 26.28
CA TRP A 259 0.04 11.46 27.08
C TRP A 259 1.36 12.22 26.93
N TYR A 260 1.66 12.69 25.73
CA TYR A 260 2.98 13.25 25.39
C TYR A 260 2.97 14.74 25.06
N GLY A 261 1.80 15.35 24.86
CA GLY A 261 1.70 16.74 24.40
C GLY A 261 2.19 16.95 22.97
N ASP A 262 2.55 18.18 22.61
CA ASP A 262 3.06 18.53 21.28
C ASP A 262 4.54 18.14 21.09
N ASN A 263 5.32 18.19 22.18
CA ASN A 263 6.75 17.85 22.21
C ASN A 263 7.06 17.07 23.49
N TYR A 264 7.82 16.02 23.38
CA TYR A 264 8.25 15.21 24.50
C TYR A 264 9.77 15.23 24.62
N ALA A 265 10.29 15.61 25.78
CA ALA A 265 11.73 15.64 26.06
C ALA A 265 12.14 14.41 26.85
N LEU A 266 13.05 13.62 26.29
CA LEU A 266 13.77 12.59 27.03
C LEU A 266 14.97 13.28 27.71
N THR A 267 15.00 13.28 29.03
CA THR A 267 16.04 13.93 29.86
C THR A 267 16.87 12.90 30.58
N ALA A 268 18.05 13.34 31.06
CA ALA A 268 18.91 12.49 31.91
C ALA A 268 18.25 12.12 33.24
N ASP A 269 17.27 12.88 33.73
CA ASP A 269 16.52 12.53 34.94
C ASP A 269 15.69 11.24 34.76
N ALA A 270 15.11 11.06 33.57
CA ALA A 270 14.35 9.85 33.23
C ALA A 270 15.26 8.70 32.76
N LEU A 271 16.34 9.04 32.03
CA LEU A 271 17.29 8.09 31.45
C LEU A 271 18.71 8.56 31.71
N PRO A 272 19.33 8.19 32.87
CA PRO A 272 20.63 8.72 33.31
C PRO A 272 21.81 8.48 32.34
N GLY A 273 21.67 7.56 31.38
CA GLY A 273 22.67 7.33 30.32
C GLY A 273 22.63 8.31 29.15
N LEU A 274 21.69 9.26 29.14
CA LEU A 274 21.62 10.26 28.08
C LEU A 274 22.63 11.37 28.32
N HIS A 275 23.50 11.64 27.33
CA HIS A 275 24.44 12.76 27.37
C HIS A 275 23.80 14.13 27.02
N SER A 276 22.65 14.13 26.34
CA SER A 276 21.89 15.33 25.99
C SER A 276 20.42 15.02 25.91
N ALA A 277 19.58 16.02 26.20
CA ALA A 277 18.12 15.87 26.04
C ALA A 277 17.74 15.64 24.57
N ILE A 278 16.84 14.68 24.32
CA ILE A 278 16.29 14.41 23.00
C ILE A 278 14.86 14.95 22.95
N ASN A 279 14.63 15.94 22.12
CA ASN A 279 13.30 16.51 21.91
C ASN A 279 12.61 15.83 20.72
N LEU A 280 11.42 15.29 20.95
CA LEU A 280 10.62 14.60 19.94
C LEU A 280 9.36 15.41 19.64
N PRO A 281 9.19 15.93 18.41
CA PRO A 281 7.94 16.54 17.97
C PRO A 281 6.89 15.46 17.76
N ILE A 282 5.89 15.39 18.65
CA ILE A 282 4.91 14.30 18.70
C ILE A 282 3.97 14.32 17.49
N LYS A 283 3.54 15.51 17.03
CA LYS A 283 2.63 15.64 15.87
C LYS A 283 3.09 14.87 14.63
N GLY A 284 4.41 14.77 14.41
CA GLY A 284 4.98 14.07 13.26
C GLY A 284 4.97 12.55 13.38
N VAL A 285 4.72 11.98 14.56
CA VAL A 285 4.82 10.54 14.81
C VAL A 285 3.53 9.90 15.34
N ILE A 286 2.48 10.68 15.63
CA ILE A 286 1.21 10.17 16.17
C ILE A 286 0.65 9.03 15.31
N GLY A 287 0.57 9.24 13.98
CA GLY A 287 0.01 8.24 13.06
C GLY A 287 0.85 6.97 13.02
N ILE A 288 2.17 7.08 13.09
CA ILE A 288 3.10 5.95 13.12
C ILE A 288 2.95 5.16 14.42
N TRP A 289 3.05 5.82 15.57
CA TRP A 289 2.96 5.17 16.88
C TRP A 289 1.59 4.53 17.14
N ALA A 290 0.51 5.17 16.66
CA ALA A 290 -0.83 4.60 16.78
C ALA A 290 -0.96 3.27 16.01
N VAL A 291 -0.42 3.19 14.81
CA VAL A 291 -0.41 1.97 14.01
C VAL A 291 0.51 0.91 14.61
N GLU A 292 1.71 1.29 15.04
CA GLU A 292 2.67 0.37 15.68
C GLU A 292 2.06 -0.26 16.93
N GLY A 293 1.47 0.55 17.81
CA GLY A 293 0.81 0.07 19.02
C GLY A 293 -0.38 -0.83 18.72
N ALA A 294 -1.18 -0.47 17.71
CA ALA A 294 -2.32 -1.28 17.28
C ALA A 294 -1.88 -2.65 16.74
N LEU A 295 -0.86 -2.68 15.87
CA LEU A 295 -0.31 -3.92 15.33
C LEU A 295 0.31 -4.79 16.42
N LEU A 296 1.04 -4.21 17.37
CA LEU A 296 1.59 -4.93 18.52
C LEU A 296 0.49 -5.63 19.33
N LEU A 297 -0.59 -4.92 19.67
CA LEU A 297 -1.72 -5.52 20.39
C LEU A 297 -2.44 -6.57 19.56
N GLY A 298 -2.57 -6.36 18.23
CA GLY A 298 -3.08 -7.37 17.30
C GLY A 298 -2.22 -8.64 17.29
N ILE A 299 -0.89 -8.51 17.24
CA ILE A 299 0.07 -9.61 17.31
C ILE A 299 -0.11 -10.40 18.62
N VAL A 300 -0.12 -9.69 19.75
CA VAL A 300 -0.31 -10.30 21.07
C VAL A 300 -1.63 -11.06 21.13
N PHE A 301 -2.72 -10.46 20.64
CA PHE A 301 -4.03 -11.12 20.58
C PHE A 301 -3.98 -12.43 19.78
N VAL A 302 -3.38 -12.43 18.59
CA VAL A 302 -3.27 -13.65 17.76
C VAL A 302 -2.41 -14.71 18.46
N VAL A 303 -1.27 -14.32 19.03
CA VAL A 303 -0.38 -15.26 19.75
C VAL A 303 -1.10 -15.89 20.93
N VAL A 304 -1.82 -15.10 21.74
CA VAL A 304 -2.53 -15.62 22.92
C VAL A 304 -3.69 -16.54 22.53
N THR A 305 -4.51 -16.12 21.58
CA THR A 305 -5.74 -16.85 21.22
C THR A 305 -5.50 -18.07 20.32
N ALA A 306 -4.39 -18.09 19.57
CA ALA A 306 -4.02 -19.16 18.66
C ALA A 306 -2.68 -19.82 19.02
N PHE A 307 -2.24 -19.73 20.29
CA PHE A 307 -0.91 -20.15 20.74
C PHE A 307 -0.50 -21.54 20.26
N GLY A 308 -1.39 -22.54 20.40
CA GLY A 308 -1.10 -23.91 20.01
C GLY A 308 -0.77 -24.09 18.52
N ARG A 309 -1.32 -23.24 17.64
CA ARG A 309 -1.05 -23.25 16.19
C ARG A 309 0.17 -22.41 15.84
N VAL A 310 0.27 -21.24 16.47
CA VAL A 310 1.32 -20.26 16.19
C VAL A 310 2.70 -20.77 16.63
N ARG A 311 2.81 -21.39 17.82
CA ARG A 311 4.10 -21.81 18.41
C ARG A 311 4.91 -22.74 17.50
N ALA A 312 4.23 -23.63 16.76
CA ALA A 312 4.90 -24.63 15.93
C ALA A 312 5.60 -24.04 14.70
N ALA A 313 5.09 -22.94 14.16
CA ALA A 313 5.64 -22.28 12.97
C ALA A 313 6.12 -20.85 13.26
N PHE A 314 6.18 -20.42 14.51
CA PHE A 314 6.48 -19.04 14.90
C PHE A 314 7.87 -18.61 14.43
N ALA A 315 8.91 -19.40 14.70
CA ALA A 315 10.28 -19.04 14.37
C ALA A 315 10.48 -18.89 12.84
N GLU A 316 10.04 -19.87 12.08
CA GLU A 316 10.18 -19.84 10.62
C GLU A 316 9.27 -18.77 9.98
N GLY A 317 8.03 -18.65 10.46
CA GLY A 317 7.09 -17.66 9.99
C GLY A 317 7.55 -16.23 10.24
N THR A 318 8.06 -15.93 11.43
CA THR A 318 8.57 -14.60 11.76
C THR A 318 9.86 -14.26 11.00
N LYS A 319 10.78 -15.22 10.78
CA LYS A 319 11.95 -15.01 9.92
C LYS A 319 11.53 -14.63 8.50
N ALA A 320 10.57 -15.36 7.91
CA ALA A 320 10.07 -15.05 6.57
C ALA A 320 9.41 -13.65 6.51
N ALA A 321 8.62 -13.31 7.54
CA ALA A 321 7.99 -12.00 7.66
C ALA A 321 9.03 -10.86 7.76
N VAL A 322 10.07 -11.04 8.59
CA VAL A 322 11.18 -10.09 8.73
C VAL A 322 11.90 -9.89 7.40
N GLY A 323 12.24 -10.96 6.68
CA GLY A 323 12.86 -10.88 5.36
C GLY A 323 12.03 -10.11 4.35
N GLY A 324 10.72 -10.36 4.30
CA GLY A 324 9.78 -9.63 3.44
C GLY A 324 9.66 -8.15 3.83
N ALA A 325 9.60 -7.85 5.12
CA ALA A 325 9.54 -6.48 5.63
C ALA A 325 10.79 -5.67 5.29
N LEU A 326 11.98 -6.28 5.46
CA LEU A 326 13.25 -5.66 5.09
C LEU A 326 13.32 -5.33 3.61
N LEU A 327 12.95 -6.29 2.75
CA LEU A 327 12.95 -6.08 1.31
C LEU A 327 11.99 -4.96 0.89
N ALA A 328 10.76 -4.95 1.42
CA ALA A 328 9.76 -3.94 1.12
C ALA A 328 10.17 -2.55 1.61
N ALA A 329 10.65 -2.45 2.85
CA ALA A 329 11.11 -1.19 3.43
C ALA A 329 12.33 -0.63 2.70
N MET A 330 13.32 -1.46 2.36
CA MET A 330 14.52 -1.03 1.65
C MET A 330 14.27 -0.63 0.20
N ASN A 331 13.34 -1.30 -0.51
CA ASN A 331 12.91 -0.86 -1.83
C ASN A 331 12.34 0.56 -1.77
N THR A 332 11.36 0.80 -0.90
CA THR A 332 10.72 2.12 -0.77
C THR A 332 11.70 3.19 -0.24
N ALA A 333 12.61 2.82 0.69
CA ALA A 333 13.65 3.72 1.18
C ALA A 333 14.64 4.14 0.06
N SER A 334 15.00 3.20 -0.83
CA SER A 334 15.86 3.50 -1.98
C SER A 334 15.18 4.42 -2.99
N GLU A 335 13.88 4.22 -3.23
CA GLU A 335 13.05 5.12 -4.06
C GLU A 335 12.95 6.51 -3.43
N TYR A 336 12.81 6.59 -2.11
CA TYR A 336 12.80 7.86 -1.38
C TYR A 336 14.16 8.59 -1.47
N GLY A 337 15.27 7.85 -1.36
CA GLY A 337 16.61 8.37 -1.60
C GLY A 337 16.80 8.91 -3.02
N PHE A 338 16.35 8.14 -4.03
CA PHE A 338 16.31 8.56 -5.43
C PHE A 338 15.52 9.87 -5.61
N GLY A 339 14.30 9.94 -5.04
CA GLY A 339 13.45 11.13 -5.09
C GLY A 339 14.14 12.38 -4.52
N GLY A 340 14.84 12.23 -3.39
CA GLY A 340 15.59 13.32 -2.79
C GLY A 340 16.72 13.83 -3.68
N VAL A 341 17.46 12.93 -4.34
CA VAL A 341 18.51 13.31 -5.28
C VAL A 341 17.92 13.99 -6.52
N ILE A 342 16.89 13.41 -7.13
CA ILE A 342 16.23 13.98 -8.30
C ILE A 342 15.71 15.39 -8.02
N ALA A 343 15.11 15.60 -6.83
CA ALA A 343 14.62 16.91 -6.41
C ALA A 343 15.70 17.99 -6.32
N ALA A 344 16.94 17.60 -6.01
CA ALA A 344 18.08 18.50 -5.92
C ALA A 344 18.69 18.85 -7.28
N LEU A 345 18.36 18.11 -8.35
CA LEU A 345 18.92 18.36 -9.69
C LEU A 345 18.28 19.55 -10.39
N PRO A 346 19.06 20.37 -11.14
CA PRO A 346 18.53 21.52 -11.89
C PRO A 346 17.40 21.15 -12.88
N GLY A 347 17.46 19.94 -13.43
CA GLY A 347 16.43 19.43 -14.36
C GLY A 347 15.06 19.26 -13.74
N PHE A 348 14.99 19.03 -12.43
CA PHE A 348 13.72 18.91 -11.70
C PHE A 348 12.99 20.25 -11.55
N LEU A 349 13.70 21.37 -11.57
CA LEU A 349 13.08 22.70 -11.58
C LEU A 349 12.14 22.89 -12.78
N ALA A 350 12.47 22.33 -13.94
CA ALA A 350 11.60 22.34 -15.11
C ALA A 350 10.33 21.49 -14.91
N VAL A 351 10.46 20.31 -14.27
CA VAL A 351 9.32 19.47 -13.89
C VAL A 351 8.43 20.21 -12.87
N SER A 352 9.03 20.74 -11.82
CA SER A 352 8.32 21.53 -10.80
C SER A 352 7.61 22.76 -11.40
N SER A 353 8.26 23.44 -12.38
CA SER A 353 7.66 24.59 -13.08
C SER A 353 6.49 24.17 -13.97
N ALA A 354 6.60 23.04 -14.67
CA ALA A 354 5.51 22.48 -15.46
C ALA A 354 4.32 22.07 -14.59
N LEU A 355 4.58 21.45 -13.43
CA LEU A 355 3.54 21.10 -12.47
C LEU A 355 2.88 22.33 -11.83
N LYS A 356 3.62 23.44 -11.65
CA LYS A 356 3.03 24.73 -11.20
C LYS A 356 2.02 25.30 -12.19
N SER A 357 2.02 24.85 -13.44
CA SER A 357 1.00 25.25 -14.43
C SER A 357 -0.37 24.59 -14.16
N VAL A 358 -0.45 23.58 -13.31
CA VAL A 358 -1.71 23.04 -12.80
C VAL A 358 -2.15 23.90 -11.62
N PRO A 359 -3.16 24.78 -11.80
CA PRO A 359 -3.44 25.82 -10.80
C PRO A 359 -4.10 25.27 -9.53
N ASP A 360 -4.80 24.15 -9.64
CA ASP A 360 -5.48 23.53 -8.51
C ASP A 360 -4.53 22.66 -7.67
N PRO A 361 -4.38 22.93 -6.35
CA PRO A 361 -3.44 22.21 -5.48
C PRO A 361 -3.70 20.70 -5.38
N LEU A 362 -4.98 20.29 -5.31
CA LEU A 362 -5.36 18.89 -5.16
C LEU A 362 -5.14 18.11 -6.46
N ILE A 363 -5.53 18.71 -7.60
CA ILE A 363 -5.28 18.11 -8.93
C ILE A 363 -3.78 17.99 -9.18
N ASN A 364 -3.01 19.03 -8.82
CA ASN A 364 -1.56 19.01 -8.94
C ASN A 364 -0.95 17.84 -8.15
N ALA A 365 -1.29 17.72 -6.88
CA ALA A 365 -0.81 16.64 -6.03
C ALA A 365 -1.25 15.26 -6.57
N ALA A 366 -2.52 15.13 -6.97
CA ALA A 366 -3.06 13.89 -7.53
C ALA A 366 -2.31 13.45 -8.80
N VAL A 367 -2.14 14.35 -9.77
CA VAL A 367 -1.45 14.06 -11.04
C VAL A 367 0.01 13.71 -10.79
N SER A 368 0.69 14.48 -9.93
CA SER A 368 2.12 14.27 -9.63
C SER A 368 2.35 12.91 -8.99
N VAL A 369 1.59 12.58 -7.95
CA VAL A 369 1.74 11.32 -7.21
C VAL A 369 1.34 10.13 -8.08
N THR A 370 0.21 10.21 -8.78
CA THR A 370 -0.25 9.13 -9.69
C THR A 370 0.76 8.85 -10.80
N THR A 371 1.34 9.92 -11.38
CA THR A 371 2.36 9.77 -12.44
C THR A 371 3.61 9.07 -11.92
N LEU A 372 4.13 9.49 -10.76
CA LEU A 372 5.33 8.89 -10.18
C LEU A 372 5.08 7.46 -9.68
N ALA A 373 3.89 7.16 -9.14
CA ALA A 373 3.50 5.80 -8.79
C ALA A 373 3.42 4.90 -10.04
N GLY A 374 2.89 5.43 -11.14
CA GLY A 374 2.86 4.72 -12.42
C GLY A 374 4.26 4.47 -13.00
N ILE A 375 5.15 5.46 -12.95
CA ILE A 375 6.53 5.31 -13.45
C ILE A 375 7.29 4.25 -12.65
N THR A 376 7.21 4.29 -11.33
CA THR A 376 7.94 3.35 -10.45
C THR A 376 7.28 1.97 -10.37
N GLY A 377 6.00 1.86 -10.70
CA GLY A 377 5.20 0.66 -10.46
C GLY A 377 5.05 0.34 -8.98
N SER A 378 5.02 1.37 -8.13
CA SER A 378 4.97 1.25 -6.68
C SER A 378 4.19 2.41 -6.08
N ALA A 379 3.10 2.12 -5.37
CA ALA A 379 2.31 3.14 -4.68
C ALA A 379 3.15 3.91 -3.64
N SER A 380 3.79 3.17 -2.72
CA SER A 380 4.62 3.75 -1.67
C SER A 380 5.87 4.43 -2.25
N GLY A 381 6.51 3.83 -3.24
CA GLY A 381 7.71 4.37 -3.88
C GLY A 381 7.44 5.66 -4.63
N GLY A 382 6.45 5.67 -5.52
CA GLY A 382 6.10 6.86 -6.28
C GLY A 382 5.64 8.01 -5.40
N MET A 383 4.82 7.72 -4.38
CA MET A 383 4.43 8.71 -3.38
C MET A 383 5.64 9.24 -2.59
N SER A 384 6.55 8.36 -2.21
CA SER A 384 7.76 8.76 -1.48
C SER A 384 8.64 9.69 -2.30
N ILE A 385 8.81 9.43 -3.59
CA ILE A 385 9.50 10.32 -4.53
C ILE A 385 8.79 11.68 -4.60
N ALA A 386 7.47 11.68 -4.80
CA ALA A 386 6.69 12.90 -4.88
C ALA A 386 6.81 13.75 -3.61
N LEU A 387 6.65 13.13 -2.45
CA LEU A 387 6.71 13.84 -1.17
C LEU A 387 8.12 14.29 -0.81
N ALA A 388 9.16 13.50 -1.13
CA ALA A 388 10.55 13.91 -0.95
C ALA A 388 10.88 15.17 -1.76
N ALA A 389 10.32 15.27 -2.97
CA ALA A 389 10.61 16.33 -3.92
C ALA A 389 9.70 17.56 -3.79
N MET A 390 8.44 17.37 -3.40
CA MET A 390 7.39 18.39 -3.61
C MET A 390 6.48 18.64 -2.41
N SER A 391 6.68 17.98 -1.25
CA SER A 391 5.77 18.12 -0.09
C SER A 391 5.60 19.57 0.36
N ASP A 392 6.69 20.35 0.44
CA ASP A 392 6.64 21.76 0.82
C ASP A 392 5.85 22.63 -0.17
N GLN A 393 5.92 22.27 -1.46
CA GLN A 393 5.15 22.94 -2.51
C GLN A 393 3.66 22.62 -2.37
N PHE A 394 3.31 21.36 -2.15
CA PHE A 394 1.94 20.92 -1.95
C PHE A 394 1.31 21.58 -0.73
N ILE A 395 2.05 21.63 0.40
CA ILE A 395 1.60 22.28 1.63
C ILE A 395 1.31 23.77 1.38
N ARG A 396 2.29 24.51 0.85
CA ARG A 396 2.13 25.95 0.59
C ARG A 396 0.97 26.24 -0.37
N ALA A 397 0.78 25.42 -1.39
CA ALA A 397 -0.32 25.58 -2.33
C ALA A 397 -1.68 25.31 -1.67
N ALA A 398 -1.79 24.27 -0.85
CA ALA A 398 -3.00 23.94 -0.10
C ALA A 398 -3.34 25.04 0.92
N GLU A 399 -2.36 25.51 1.70
CA GLU A 399 -2.53 26.59 2.68
C GLU A 399 -2.97 27.90 2.00
N SER A 400 -2.35 28.27 0.86
CA SER A 400 -2.74 29.45 0.09
C SER A 400 -4.16 29.38 -0.46
N ALA A 401 -4.65 28.17 -0.76
CA ALA A 401 -6.01 27.90 -1.19
C ALA A 401 -6.98 27.60 -0.03
N GLN A 402 -6.52 27.71 1.21
CA GLN A 402 -7.29 27.37 2.42
C GLN A 402 -7.85 25.93 2.43
N ILE A 403 -7.11 24.99 1.82
CA ILE A 403 -7.46 23.57 1.80
C ILE A 403 -6.85 22.89 3.04
N PRO A 404 -7.65 22.18 3.86
CA PRO A 404 -7.13 21.42 4.99
C PRO A 404 -6.09 20.39 4.57
N LEU A 405 -5.00 20.26 5.33
CA LEU A 405 -3.94 19.27 5.03
C LEU A 405 -4.45 17.83 5.14
N GLU A 406 -5.52 17.57 5.85
CA GLU A 406 -6.22 16.29 5.90
C GLU A 406 -6.80 15.90 4.54
N VAL A 407 -7.34 16.88 3.78
CA VAL A 407 -7.84 16.64 2.41
C VAL A 407 -6.68 16.35 1.48
N LEU A 408 -5.59 17.13 1.57
CA LEU A 408 -4.37 16.88 0.79
C LEU A 408 -3.78 15.49 1.09
N HIS A 409 -3.73 15.11 2.37
CA HIS A 409 -3.32 13.77 2.78
C HIS A 409 -4.15 12.69 2.05
N ARG A 410 -5.48 12.79 2.13
CA ARG A 410 -6.38 11.79 1.54
C ARG A 410 -6.19 11.70 0.02
N VAL A 411 -6.11 12.83 -0.65
CA VAL A 411 -5.87 12.88 -2.10
C VAL A 411 -4.53 12.26 -2.46
N VAL A 412 -3.44 12.58 -1.75
CA VAL A 412 -2.10 12.01 -1.98
C VAL A 412 -2.07 10.50 -1.72
N SER A 413 -2.68 10.06 -0.63
CA SER A 413 -2.80 8.64 -0.31
C SER A 413 -3.52 7.88 -1.44
N MET A 414 -4.70 8.33 -1.85
CA MET A 414 -5.47 7.75 -2.94
C MET A 414 -4.72 7.79 -4.28
N ALA A 415 -4.07 8.91 -4.58
CA ALA A 415 -3.32 9.10 -5.82
C ALA A 415 -2.13 8.13 -5.93
N SER A 416 -1.54 7.73 -4.80
CA SER A 416 -0.47 6.75 -4.79
C SER A 416 -0.91 5.38 -5.32
N GLY A 417 -2.15 5.00 -5.04
CA GLY A 417 -2.77 3.80 -5.58
C GLY A 417 -3.34 3.95 -7.00
N GLY A 418 -3.29 5.13 -7.62
CA GLY A 418 -3.87 5.38 -8.94
C GLY A 418 -3.29 4.47 -10.02
N MET A 419 -2.16 4.83 -10.58
CA MET A 419 -1.47 4.09 -11.66
C MET A 419 -0.37 3.15 -11.14
N ASP A 420 -0.37 2.77 -9.87
CA ASP A 420 0.65 1.88 -9.29
C ASP A 420 0.59 0.45 -9.85
N THR A 421 -0.58 -0.04 -10.26
CA THR A 421 -0.80 -1.41 -10.76
C THR A 421 -0.58 -1.57 -12.27
N LEU A 422 0.42 -0.86 -12.83
CA LEU A 422 0.89 -1.10 -14.19
C LEU A 422 1.61 -2.46 -14.32
N PRO A 423 1.83 -3.00 -15.53
CA PRO A 423 2.32 -4.37 -15.72
C PRO A 423 3.64 -4.70 -15.02
N HIS A 424 4.49 -3.72 -14.77
CA HIS A 424 5.79 -3.89 -14.11
C HIS A 424 5.72 -3.79 -12.56
N ASN A 425 4.54 -3.54 -12.00
CA ASN A 425 4.36 -3.53 -10.55
C ASN A 425 4.65 -4.92 -9.94
N GLY A 426 5.44 -4.96 -8.87
CA GLY A 426 5.81 -6.20 -8.19
C GLY A 426 4.63 -6.99 -7.62
N ALA A 427 3.58 -6.30 -7.16
CA ALA A 427 2.37 -6.95 -6.66
C ALA A 427 1.54 -7.56 -7.81
N VAL A 428 1.46 -6.90 -8.96
CA VAL A 428 0.80 -7.44 -10.17
C VAL A 428 1.54 -8.69 -10.66
N ILE A 429 2.87 -8.62 -10.75
CA ILE A 429 3.72 -9.77 -11.15
C ILE A 429 3.49 -10.95 -10.18
N THR A 430 3.51 -10.68 -8.86
CA THR A 430 3.27 -11.71 -7.84
C THR A 430 1.87 -12.29 -7.95
N LEU A 431 0.83 -11.45 -8.11
CA LEU A 431 -0.55 -11.89 -8.25
C LEU A 431 -0.72 -12.82 -9.47
N LEU A 432 -0.16 -12.44 -10.61
CA LEU A 432 -0.21 -13.27 -11.83
C LEU A 432 0.59 -14.57 -11.67
N ALA A 433 1.77 -14.52 -11.06
CA ALA A 433 2.57 -15.72 -10.80
C ALA A 433 1.86 -16.71 -9.87
N VAL A 434 1.26 -16.23 -8.76
CA VAL A 434 0.50 -17.06 -7.81
C VAL A 434 -0.72 -17.68 -8.45
N THR A 435 -1.41 -16.93 -9.30
CA THR A 435 -2.60 -17.44 -10.02
C THR A 435 -2.25 -18.30 -11.24
N GLY A 436 -0.97 -18.42 -11.62
CA GLY A 436 -0.54 -19.14 -12.81
C GLY A 436 -1.03 -18.50 -14.11
N LEU A 437 -1.28 -17.18 -14.10
CA LEU A 437 -1.79 -16.43 -15.26
C LEU A 437 -0.72 -15.48 -15.80
N THR A 438 -0.78 -15.25 -17.11
CA THR A 438 0.09 -14.27 -17.77
C THR A 438 -0.58 -12.89 -17.86
N HIS A 439 0.23 -11.85 -18.07
CA HIS A 439 -0.29 -10.50 -18.35
C HIS A 439 -1.29 -10.51 -19.52
N LYS A 440 -0.98 -11.23 -20.59
CA LYS A 440 -1.86 -11.33 -21.77
C LYS A 440 -3.24 -11.90 -21.44
N GLN A 441 -3.32 -12.83 -20.49
CA GLN A 441 -4.57 -13.49 -20.12
C GLN A 441 -5.44 -12.65 -19.18
N SER A 442 -4.83 -11.95 -18.22
CA SER A 442 -5.58 -11.41 -17.09
C SER A 442 -5.32 -9.93 -16.77
N TYR A 443 -4.27 -9.32 -17.32
CA TYR A 443 -3.94 -7.94 -16.94
C TYR A 443 -5.05 -6.94 -17.29
N GLY A 444 -5.84 -7.18 -18.32
CA GLY A 444 -6.98 -6.31 -18.67
C GLY A 444 -7.98 -6.11 -17.52
N GLU A 445 -8.18 -7.11 -16.67
CA GLU A 445 -9.08 -7.03 -15.52
C GLU A 445 -8.45 -6.18 -14.39
N ILE A 446 -7.15 -6.32 -14.19
CA ILE A 446 -6.40 -5.49 -13.23
C ILE A 446 -6.38 -4.03 -13.72
N PHE A 447 -6.14 -3.81 -15.01
CA PHE A 447 -6.11 -2.46 -15.59
C PHE A 447 -7.46 -1.74 -15.49
N GLY A 448 -8.58 -2.47 -15.64
CA GLY A 448 -9.91 -1.91 -15.40
C GLY A 448 -10.05 -1.37 -13.96
N ILE A 449 -9.55 -2.09 -12.97
CA ILE A 449 -9.51 -1.61 -11.57
C ILE A 449 -8.56 -0.43 -11.42
N THR A 450 -7.40 -0.44 -12.11
CA THR A 450 -6.46 0.69 -12.13
C THR A 450 -7.11 1.98 -12.60
N VAL A 451 -7.90 1.92 -13.66
CA VAL A 451 -8.66 3.08 -14.18
C VAL A 451 -9.69 3.55 -13.16
N ILE A 452 -10.46 2.63 -12.56
CA ILE A 452 -11.49 2.97 -11.56
C ILE A 452 -10.88 3.69 -10.37
N LYS A 453 -9.79 3.18 -9.79
CA LYS A 453 -9.16 3.81 -8.63
C LYS A 453 -8.48 5.15 -8.97
N THR A 454 -7.94 5.29 -10.17
CA THR A 454 -7.41 6.58 -10.64
C THR A 454 -8.52 7.63 -10.77
N LEU A 455 -9.66 7.27 -11.38
CA LEU A 455 -10.79 8.18 -11.50
C LEU A 455 -11.43 8.51 -10.15
N ALA A 456 -11.40 7.59 -9.19
CA ALA A 456 -11.94 7.82 -7.85
C ALA A 456 -11.19 8.96 -7.10
N VAL A 457 -9.91 9.19 -7.40
CA VAL A 457 -9.17 10.35 -6.83
C VAL A 457 -9.81 11.66 -7.26
N PHE A 458 -10.05 11.83 -8.57
CA PHE A 458 -10.66 13.04 -9.11
C PHE A 458 -12.13 13.18 -8.69
N PHE A 459 -12.84 12.07 -8.54
CA PHE A 459 -14.18 12.07 -7.96
C PHE A 459 -14.19 12.61 -6.54
N VAL A 460 -13.27 12.18 -5.67
CA VAL A 460 -13.16 12.67 -4.30
C VAL A 460 -12.77 14.15 -4.24
N ILE A 461 -11.89 14.60 -5.13
CA ILE A 461 -11.56 16.05 -5.27
C ILE A 461 -12.83 16.84 -5.64
N ALA A 462 -13.62 16.36 -6.59
CA ALA A 462 -14.88 17.00 -6.96
C ALA A 462 -15.89 17.03 -5.80
N VAL A 463 -16.02 15.92 -5.05
CA VAL A 463 -16.86 15.88 -3.84
C VAL A 463 -16.42 16.93 -2.82
N TYR A 464 -15.11 17.06 -2.56
CA TYR A 464 -14.60 18.07 -1.64
C TYR A 464 -14.98 19.49 -2.09
N TYR A 465 -14.74 19.84 -3.35
CA TYR A 465 -15.07 21.19 -3.84
C TYR A 465 -16.58 21.50 -3.87
N LEU A 466 -17.41 20.48 -4.05
CA LEU A 466 -18.86 20.65 -4.06
C LEU A 466 -19.48 20.72 -2.66
N THR A 467 -18.87 20.08 -1.68
CA THR A 467 -19.51 19.88 -0.36
C THR A 467 -18.75 20.47 0.82
N GLY A 468 -17.43 20.70 0.68
CA GLY A 468 -16.56 21.07 1.78
C GLY A 468 -16.33 19.95 2.82
N LEU A 469 -16.74 18.72 2.55
CA LEU A 469 -16.56 17.58 3.47
C LEU A 469 -15.07 17.25 3.64
N VAL A 470 -14.71 16.92 4.88
CA VAL A 470 -13.35 16.51 5.25
C VAL A 470 -13.33 15.12 5.87
#